data_16d40bfd0e928f30225dadddc9c2f43e
#
_entry.id   16d40bfd0e928f30225dadddc9c2f43e
#
_cell.length_a   1.000
_cell.length_b   1.000
_cell.length_c   1.000
_cell.angle_alpha   90.00
_cell.angle_beta   90.00
_cell.angle_gamma   90.00
#
_symmetry.space_group_name_H-M   'P 1'
#
loop_
_entity.id
_entity.type
_entity.pdbx_description
1 polymer ?
#
loop_
_entity_poly.entity_id
_entity_poly.type
_entity_poly.pdbx_seq_one_letter_code
_entity_poly.pdbx_strand_id
1 'polypeptide(L)'
;DRQTTIRVYPRESAGKIKPVNGGNLAPPLEDEEMPGCNLREAFAGMHIPITRLHDAPLENPGMRLVDLPLIFANPEADAEDPDNYYFAQTDDYIANCIACGTEVYYRLGTSIEHSVNKYFVHPPEDVRKWVDVASNVIRHYTEGKWNGFRYDIRYWEIWNEPDLGPKMWTGTLQQFNDFYAQAATELKKRFPHLKFGGPGHCAFGEQAVRDFAGNCARHK
;
A
#
# COMPACT_ATOMS: atom_id res chain seq x y z
N ASP A 1 39.32 25.38 11.15
CA ASP A 1 37.83 25.38 11.09
C ASP A 1 37.40 26.20 9.89
N ARG A 2 36.74 25.56 8.91
CA ARG A 2 36.11 26.26 7.78
C ARG A 2 34.75 26.79 8.25
N GLN A 3 34.63 28.09 8.40
CA GLN A 3 33.36 28.75 8.68
C GLN A 3 32.52 28.80 7.41
N THR A 4 31.34 28.14 7.40
CA THR A 4 30.40 28.18 6.29
C THR A 4 29.32 29.23 6.61
N THR A 5 29.15 30.20 5.72
CA THR A 5 28.12 31.23 5.84
C THR A 5 26.94 30.88 4.96
N ILE A 6 25.75 30.77 5.53
CA ILE A 6 24.50 30.59 4.81
C ILE A 6 23.76 31.93 4.80
N ARG A 7 23.37 32.41 3.62
CA ARG A 7 22.53 33.61 3.47
C ARG A 7 21.12 33.20 3.10
N VAL A 8 20.15 33.70 3.86
CA VAL A 8 18.73 33.45 3.63
C VAL A 8 18.07 34.76 3.18
N TYR A 9 17.34 34.71 2.09
CA TYR A 9 16.61 35.84 1.51
C TYR A 9 15.09 35.59 1.62
N PRO A 10 14.46 35.80 2.78
CA PRO A 10 13.08 35.38 3.05
C PRO A 10 12.03 36.10 2.21
N ARG A 11 12.40 37.19 1.50
CA ARG A 11 11.49 37.95 0.63
C ARG A 11 11.64 37.60 -0.85
N GLU A 12 12.59 36.74 -1.20
CA GLU A 12 12.84 36.32 -2.57
C GLU A 12 12.29 34.90 -2.76
N SER A 13 11.30 34.77 -3.66
CA SER A 13 10.76 33.48 -4.00
C SER A 13 11.62 32.76 -5.02
N ALA A 14 12.16 31.58 -4.67
CA ALA A 14 12.89 30.72 -5.59
C ALA A 14 11.99 29.68 -6.29
N GLY A 15 10.69 29.72 -6.06
CA GLY A 15 9.70 28.81 -6.62
C GLY A 15 8.86 28.10 -5.57
N LYS A 16 8.07 27.11 -6.00
CA LYS A 16 7.25 26.28 -5.11
C LYS A 16 8.05 25.05 -4.66
N ILE A 17 8.08 24.81 -3.36
CA ILE A 17 8.59 23.54 -2.81
C ILE A 17 7.59 22.45 -3.14
N LYS A 18 8.07 21.31 -3.68
CA LYS A 18 7.23 20.13 -3.84
C LYS A 18 6.75 19.65 -2.47
N PRO A 19 5.49 19.21 -2.35
CA PRO A 19 5.02 18.63 -1.10
C PRO A 19 5.76 17.30 -0.85
N VAL A 20 6.68 17.30 0.12
CA VAL A 20 7.52 16.14 0.47
C VAL A 20 7.17 15.57 1.85
N ASN A 21 6.14 16.11 2.49
CA ASN A 21 5.64 15.73 3.80
C ASN A 21 4.58 14.60 3.71
N GLY A 22 4.80 13.62 2.85
CA GLY A 22 3.95 12.42 2.80
C GLY A 22 3.94 11.66 4.11
N GLY A 23 2.81 11.03 4.40
CA GLY A 23 2.61 10.21 5.60
C GLY A 23 2.76 8.72 5.33
N ASN A 24 2.84 7.98 6.41
CA ASN A 24 2.69 6.54 6.45
C ASN A 24 1.63 6.22 7.50
N LEU A 25 0.66 5.34 7.20
CA LEU A 25 -0.57 5.10 7.94
C LEU A 25 -1.57 6.27 7.87
N ALA A 26 -2.82 5.98 8.25
CA ALA A 26 -3.86 6.98 8.44
C ALA A 26 -3.96 7.41 9.91
N PRO A 27 -4.65 8.52 10.20
CA PRO A 27 -4.98 8.82 11.58
C PRO A 27 -5.83 7.70 12.18
N PRO A 28 -5.61 7.35 13.47
CA PRO A 28 -6.43 6.37 14.16
C PRO A 28 -7.91 6.69 14.06
N LEU A 29 -8.74 5.66 13.89
CA LEU A 29 -10.18 5.76 14.04
C LEU A 29 -10.50 5.88 15.52
N GLU A 30 -11.43 6.76 15.85
CA GLU A 30 -12.03 6.80 17.17
C GLU A 30 -13.05 5.67 17.27
N ASP A 31 -12.98 4.91 18.34
CA ASP A 31 -14.00 3.94 18.69
C ASP A 31 -14.47 4.14 20.14
N GLU A 32 -15.49 3.38 20.56
CA GLU A 32 -16.05 3.49 21.91
C GLU A 32 -15.07 3.07 23.01
N GLU A 33 -14.08 2.22 22.67
CA GLU A 33 -13.08 1.72 23.62
C GLU A 33 -11.91 2.69 23.80
N MET A 34 -11.66 3.55 22.81
CA MET A 34 -10.60 4.56 22.82
C MET A 34 -11.12 5.97 22.56
N PRO A 35 -12.04 6.48 23.38
CA PRO A 35 -12.54 7.84 23.20
C PRO A 35 -11.42 8.86 23.39
N GLY A 36 -11.37 9.85 22.49
CA GLY A 36 -10.33 10.90 22.50
C GLY A 36 -9.06 10.53 21.74
N CYS A 37 -8.98 9.37 21.09
CA CYS A 37 -7.88 9.01 20.19
C CYS A 37 -8.09 9.53 18.77
N ASN A 38 -9.13 10.33 18.51
CA ASN A 38 -9.39 10.91 17.20
C ASN A 38 -8.35 11.98 16.85
N LEU A 39 -7.40 11.62 15.99
CA LEU A 39 -6.36 12.53 15.49
C LEU A 39 -6.72 13.15 14.12
N ARG A 40 -7.97 13.04 13.68
CA ARG A 40 -8.41 13.51 12.36
C ARG A 40 -8.11 14.99 12.14
N GLU A 41 -8.45 15.85 13.09
CA GLU A 41 -8.22 17.28 12.97
C GLU A 41 -6.72 17.62 12.94
N ALA A 42 -5.92 16.99 13.81
CA ALA A 42 -4.48 17.18 13.83
C ALA A 42 -3.83 16.72 12.51
N PHE A 43 -4.26 15.56 12.00
CA PHE A 43 -3.77 15.00 10.73
C PHE A 43 -4.16 15.91 9.54
N ALA A 44 -5.41 16.35 9.48
CA ALA A 44 -5.88 17.30 8.46
C ALA A 44 -5.12 18.64 8.55
N GLY A 45 -4.88 19.13 9.77
CA GLY A 45 -4.12 20.37 10.01
C GLY A 45 -2.66 20.32 9.58
N MET A 46 -2.06 19.11 9.50
CA MET A 46 -0.71 18.92 8.96
C MET A 46 -0.65 19.00 7.42
N HIS A 47 -1.80 19.03 6.74
CA HIS A 47 -1.91 19.08 5.27
C HIS A 47 -1.03 18.01 4.57
N ILE A 48 -1.08 16.77 5.06
CA ILE A 48 -0.34 15.67 4.47
C ILE A 48 -0.90 15.38 3.09
N PRO A 49 -0.11 15.55 2.00
CA PRO A 49 -0.63 15.45 0.64
C PRO A 49 -0.99 14.04 0.22
N ILE A 50 -0.24 13.05 0.75
CA ILE A 50 -0.43 11.63 0.43
C ILE A 50 0.01 10.78 1.62
N THR A 51 -0.73 9.72 1.90
CA THR A 51 -0.35 8.74 2.89
C THR A 51 -0.28 7.35 2.28
N ARG A 52 0.80 6.63 2.57
CA ARG A 52 0.96 5.21 2.23
C ARG A 52 0.30 4.37 3.30
N LEU A 53 -0.61 3.52 2.91
CA LEU A 53 -1.25 2.58 3.83
C LEU A 53 -0.33 1.39 4.05
N HIS A 54 0.31 1.38 5.20
CA HIS A 54 1.26 0.36 5.62
C HIS A 54 0.64 -0.56 6.68
N ASP A 55 1.34 -1.65 6.98
CA ASP A 55 0.97 -2.53 8.06
C ASP A 55 1.04 -1.80 9.41
N ALA A 56 0.16 -2.19 10.28
CA ALA A 56 0.18 -1.71 11.64
C ALA A 56 1.28 -2.36 12.47
N PRO A 57 1.70 -1.72 13.54
CA PRO A 57 2.51 -2.34 14.55
C PRO A 57 1.88 -3.65 15.05
N LEU A 58 2.73 -4.58 15.49
CA LEU A 58 2.32 -5.86 16.04
C LEU A 58 1.36 -5.75 17.22
N GLU A 59 1.47 -4.66 17.94
CA GLU A 59 0.68 -4.34 19.12
C GLU A 59 -0.79 -4.04 18.76
N ASN A 60 -1.07 -3.81 17.49
CA ASN A 60 -2.42 -3.47 17.06
C ASN A 60 -2.85 -4.31 15.83
N PRO A 61 -3.16 -5.60 16.01
CA PRO A 61 -3.49 -6.51 14.91
C PRO A 61 -4.77 -6.13 14.15
N GLY A 62 -5.64 -5.29 14.71
CA GLY A 62 -6.84 -4.79 14.06
C GLY A 62 -6.57 -3.79 12.93
N MET A 63 -5.33 -3.33 12.74
CA MET A 63 -4.99 -2.32 11.73
C MET A 63 -4.41 -2.87 10.43
N ARG A 64 -4.42 -4.18 10.20
CA ARG A 64 -4.05 -4.79 8.90
C ARG A 64 -5.16 -4.64 7.85
N LEU A 65 -5.82 -3.52 7.88
CA LEU A 65 -7.11 -3.30 7.21
C LEU A 65 -7.01 -3.27 5.69
N VAL A 66 -5.83 -3.10 5.13
CA VAL A 66 -5.60 -3.03 3.68
C VAL A 66 -5.03 -4.32 3.09
N ASP A 67 -4.68 -5.28 3.92
CA ASP A 67 -4.06 -6.53 3.48
C ASP A 67 -5.04 -7.40 2.68
N LEU A 68 -4.70 -7.75 1.45
CA LEU A 68 -5.56 -8.61 0.62
C LEU A 68 -5.94 -9.92 1.31
N PRO A 69 -5.02 -10.62 2.03
CA PRO A 69 -5.38 -11.87 2.72
C PRO A 69 -6.35 -11.69 3.88
N LEU A 70 -6.61 -10.47 4.34
CA LEU A 70 -7.62 -10.18 5.37
C LEU A 70 -8.94 -9.74 4.74
N ILE A 71 -8.88 -9.03 3.63
CA ILE A 71 -10.08 -8.66 2.87
C ILE A 71 -10.68 -9.90 2.19
N PHE A 72 -9.85 -10.77 1.62
CA PHE A 72 -10.21 -12.01 0.96
C PHE A 72 -9.50 -13.17 1.66
N ALA A 73 -10.10 -13.67 2.76
CA ALA A 73 -9.40 -14.56 3.70
C ALA A 73 -9.30 -16.02 3.22
N ASN A 74 -10.20 -16.47 2.36
CA ASN A 74 -10.18 -17.82 1.82
C ASN A 74 -9.63 -17.84 0.39
N PRO A 75 -8.36 -18.23 0.17
CA PRO A 75 -7.76 -18.24 -1.16
C PRO A 75 -8.43 -19.20 -2.15
N GLU A 76 -9.20 -20.20 -1.66
CA GLU A 76 -9.92 -21.15 -2.50
C GLU A 76 -11.31 -20.66 -2.92
N ALA A 77 -11.81 -19.59 -2.30
CA ALA A 77 -13.15 -19.06 -2.60
C ALA A 77 -13.22 -18.43 -4.00
N ASP A 78 -14.45 -18.25 -4.51
CA ASP A 78 -14.66 -17.54 -5.78
C ASP A 78 -14.34 -16.05 -5.62
N ALA A 79 -13.42 -15.54 -6.43
CA ALA A 79 -13.02 -14.15 -6.41
C ALA A 79 -14.09 -13.18 -6.94
N GLU A 80 -15.11 -13.66 -7.67
CA GLU A 80 -16.20 -12.82 -8.17
C GLU A 80 -17.43 -12.80 -7.24
N ASP A 81 -17.42 -13.58 -6.18
CA ASP A 81 -18.48 -13.56 -5.17
C ASP A 81 -18.19 -12.51 -4.10
N PRO A 82 -19.05 -11.45 -3.96
CA PRO A 82 -18.85 -10.37 -2.98
C PRO A 82 -18.88 -10.88 -1.53
N ASP A 83 -19.56 -11.97 -1.24
CA ASP A 83 -19.67 -12.52 0.12
C ASP A 83 -18.35 -13.10 0.64
N ASN A 84 -17.36 -13.25 -0.23
CA ASN A 84 -16.00 -13.68 0.13
C ASN A 84 -15.07 -12.52 0.50
N TYR A 85 -15.56 -11.27 0.48
CA TYR A 85 -14.78 -10.07 0.80
C TYR A 85 -15.27 -9.40 2.07
N TYR A 86 -14.34 -8.99 2.90
CA TYR A 86 -14.62 -8.24 4.12
C TYR A 86 -14.06 -6.82 3.99
N PHE A 87 -14.90 -5.89 3.53
CA PHE A 87 -14.49 -4.50 3.27
C PHE A 87 -14.74 -3.55 4.44
N ALA A 88 -15.64 -3.87 5.38
CA ALA A 88 -16.20 -2.90 6.32
C ALA A 88 -15.13 -2.03 7.04
N GLN A 89 -14.13 -2.66 7.63
CA GLN A 89 -13.08 -1.92 8.34
C GLN A 89 -12.17 -1.14 7.39
N THR A 90 -11.88 -1.69 6.22
CA THR A 90 -11.07 -1.04 5.20
C THR A 90 -11.80 0.18 4.64
N ASP A 91 -13.11 0.09 4.46
CA ASP A 91 -13.97 1.18 4.00
C ASP A 91 -13.88 2.38 4.94
N ASP A 92 -14.04 2.15 6.24
CA ASP A 92 -13.93 3.19 7.27
C ASP A 92 -12.55 3.82 7.29
N TYR A 93 -11.51 2.99 7.17
CA TYR A 93 -10.11 3.44 7.17
C TYR A 93 -9.79 4.34 5.97
N ILE A 94 -10.20 3.92 4.76
CA ILE A 94 -10.01 4.71 3.52
C ILE A 94 -10.85 6.01 3.58
N ALA A 95 -12.11 5.91 4.01
CA ALA A 95 -12.99 7.08 4.14
C ALA A 95 -12.40 8.12 5.10
N ASN A 96 -11.77 7.67 6.20
CA ASN A 96 -11.10 8.57 7.14
C ASN A 96 -9.89 9.29 6.51
N CYS A 97 -9.07 8.61 5.70
CA CYS A 97 -7.98 9.24 4.94
C CYS A 97 -8.53 10.34 4.02
N ILE A 98 -9.54 10.01 3.23
CA ILE A 98 -10.17 10.94 2.28
C ILE A 98 -10.77 12.15 3.00
N ALA A 99 -11.44 11.93 4.13
CA ALA A 99 -12.01 13.00 4.94
C ALA A 99 -10.97 13.97 5.52
N CYS A 100 -9.72 13.51 5.70
CA CYS A 100 -8.59 14.35 6.10
C CYS A 100 -7.99 15.15 4.93
N GLY A 101 -8.46 14.98 3.71
CA GLY A 101 -7.93 15.63 2.52
C GLY A 101 -6.60 15.06 2.04
N THR A 102 -6.27 13.83 2.42
CA THR A 102 -5.03 13.13 2.08
C THR A 102 -5.27 12.16 0.94
N GLU A 103 -4.44 12.20 -0.10
CA GLU A 103 -4.45 11.18 -1.15
C GLU A 103 -3.98 9.84 -0.59
N VAL A 104 -4.63 8.76 -1.01
CA VAL A 104 -4.27 7.41 -0.60
C VAL A 104 -3.26 6.80 -1.55
N TYR A 105 -2.17 6.25 -0.99
CA TYR A 105 -1.26 5.33 -1.66
C TYR A 105 -1.51 3.93 -1.08
N TYR A 106 -2.26 3.13 -1.83
CA TYR A 106 -2.76 1.83 -1.35
C TYR A 106 -1.72 0.73 -1.55
N ARG A 107 -1.35 0.03 -0.49
CA ARG A 107 -0.47 -1.15 -0.55
C ARG A 107 -1.30 -2.43 -0.66
N LEU A 108 -1.21 -3.11 -1.79
CA LEU A 108 -1.90 -4.38 -2.11
C LEU A 108 -1.17 -5.62 -1.56
N GLY A 109 -0.35 -5.48 -0.59
CA GLY A 109 0.43 -6.58 -0.11
C GLY A 109 -0.05 -7.10 1.22
N THR A 110 0.88 -7.56 1.99
CA THR A 110 0.62 -8.09 3.31
C THR A 110 1.51 -7.43 4.34
N SER A 111 1.03 -7.37 5.54
CA SER A 111 1.79 -6.88 6.68
C SER A 111 2.88 -7.87 7.08
N ILE A 112 3.88 -7.37 7.80
CA ILE A 112 4.96 -8.19 8.35
C ILE A 112 4.39 -9.31 9.24
N GLU A 113 4.88 -10.53 9.06
CA GLU A 113 4.43 -11.68 9.81
C GLU A 113 5.53 -12.22 10.72
N HIS A 114 5.36 -12.01 12.01
CA HIS A 114 6.34 -12.40 13.03
C HIS A 114 6.14 -13.81 13.58
N SER A 115 4.98 -14.44 13.33
CA SER A 115 4.71 -15.81 13.73
C SER A 115 5.77 -16.78 13.19
N VAL A 116 6.03 -17.86 13.92
CA VAL A 116 6.98 -18.91 13.48
C VAL A 116 6.46 -19.57 12.20
N ASN A 117 5.21 -20.00 12.22
CA ASN A 117 4.52 -20.51 11.04
C ASN A 117 4.00 -19.36 10.21
N LYS A 118 4.29 -19.36 8.90
CA LYS A 118 3.87 -18.31 7.97
C LYS A 118 2.56 -18.69 7.30
N TYR A 119 1.68 -17.69 7.12
CA TYR A 119 0.37 -17.88 6.53
C TYR A 119 0.08 -16.90 5.38
N PHE A 120 0.59 -15.66 5.46
CA PHE A 120 0.23 -14.56 4.56
C PHE A 120 1.37 -14.06 3.68
N VAL A 121 2.60 -14.52 3.93
CA VAL A 121 3.82 -14.06 3.25
C VAL A 121 4.41 -15.08 2.28
N HIS A 122 3.61 -16.06 1.90
CA HIS A 122 3.98 -17.02 0.86
C HIS A 122 3.78 -16.42 -0.55
N PRO A 123 4.59 -16.85 -1.53
CA PRO A 123 4.28 -16.61 -2.93
C PRO A 123 2.85 -17.04 -3.25
N PRO A 124 2.05 -16.21 -3.95
CA PRO A 124 0.74 -16.64 -4.43
C PRO A 124 0.85 -17.90 -5.30
N GLU A 125 0.07 -18.93 -5.00
CA GLU A 125 0.02 -20.15 -5.80
C GLU A 125 -0.54 -19.90 -7.20
N ASP A 126 -1.55 -19.02 -7.29
CA ASP A 126 -2.13 -18.56 -8.54
C ASP A 126 -2.06 -17.03 -8.62
N VAL A 127 -1.12 -16.53 -9.43
CA VAL A 127 -0.93 -15.10 -9.66
C VAL A 127 -2.14 -14.46 -10.36
N ARG A 128 -2.86 -15.20 -11.19
CA ARG A 128 -4.07 -14.68 -11.86
C ARG A 128 -5.16 -14.42 -10.85
N LYS A 129 -5.38 -15.37 -9.95
CA LYS A 129 -6.37 -15.22 -8.87
C LYS A 129 -5.99 -14.07 -7.94
N TRP A 130 -4.71 -13.92 -7.59
CA TRP A 130 -4.23 -12.77 -6.82
C TRP A 130 -4.55 -11.45 -7.54
N VAL A 131 -4.32 -11.38 -8.85
CA VAL A 131 -4.65 -10.20 -9.68
C VAL A 131 -6.16 -9.96 -9.74
N ASP A 132 -6.99 -11.02 -9.79
CA ASP A 132 -8.44 -10.90 -9.79
C ASP A 132 -8.94 -10.31 -8.47
N VAL A 133 -8.48 -10.82 -7.34
CA VAL A 133 -8.78 -10.27 -6.01
C VAL A 133 -8.32 -8.81 -5.88
N ALA A 134 -7.07 -8.52 -6.25
CA ALA A 134 -6.55 -7.15 -6.25
C ALA A 134 -7.38 -6.22 -7.15
N SER A 135 -7.79 -6.69 -8.34
CA SER A 135 -8.64 -5.92 -9.25
C SER A 135 -10.01 -5.61 -8.65
N ASN A 136 -10.58 -6.54 -7.90
CA ASN A 136 -11.87 -6.34 -7.25
C ASN A 136 -11.78 -5.33 -6.11
N VAL A 137 -10.69 -5.34 -5.34
CA VAL A 137 -10.42 -4.31 -4.32
C VAL A 137 -10.23 -2.93 -4.99
N ILE A 138 -9.47 -2.85 -6.08
CA ILE A 138 -9.30 -1.61 -6.85
C ILE A 138 -10.66 -1.09 -7.34
N ARG A 139 -11.48 -1.93 -7.96
CA ARG A 139 -12.81 -1.54 -8.47
C ARG A 139 -13.77 -1.15 -7.36
N HIS A 140 -13.68 -1.78 -6.20
CA HIS A 140 -14.48 -1.42 -5.03
C HIS A 140 -14.24 0.05 -4.64
N TYR A 141 -12.99 0.48 -4.59
CA TYR A 141 -12.64 1.84 -4.18
C TYR A 141 -12.66 2.89 -5.30
N THR A 142 -12.52 2.49 -6.56
CA THR A 142 -12.40 3.44 -7.68
C THR A 142 -13.59 3.44 -8.64
N GLU A 143 -14.32 2.33 -8.75
CA GLU A 143 -15.41 2.15 -9.70
C GLU A 143 -16.77 1.91 -9.05
N GLY A 144 -16.83 1.75 -7.72
CA GLY A 144 -18.03 1.50 -6.96
C GLY A 144 -18.55 0.06 -7.04
N LYS A 145 -17.68 -0.91 -7.36
CA LYS A 145 -18.05 -2.33 -7.39
C LYS A 145 -18.58 -2.75 -6.01
N TRP A 146 -19.67 -3.53 -5.97
CA TRP A 146 -20.28 -4.09 -4.77
C TRP A 146 -20.63 -3.04 -3.68
N ASN A 147 -21.33 -1.98 -4.10
CA ASN A 147 -21.68 -0.84 -3.24
C ASN A 147 -20.47 -0.09 -2.66
N GLY A 148 -19.32 -0.17 -3.34
CA GLY A 148 -18.10 0.51 -2.96
C GLY A 148 -18.09 2.00 -3.33
N PHE A 149 -16.91 2.55 -3.48
CA PHE A 149 -16.66 3.97 -3.62
C PHE A 149 -16.12 4.34 -4.99
N ARG A 150 -16.08 5.66 -5.28
CA ARG A 150 -15.49 6.22 -6.50
C ARG A 150 -14.44 7.26 -6.10
N TYR A 151 -13.46 6.82 -5.33
CA TYR A 151 -12.35 7.66 -4.90
C TYR A 151 -11.28 7.76 -5.99
N ASP A 152 -10.58 8.91 -6.06
CA ASP A 152 -9.42 9.09 -6.95
C ASP A 152 -8.15 8.52 -6.31
N ILE A 153 -8.11 7.21 -6.11
CA ILE A 153 -6.92 6.50 -5.63
C ILE A 153 -6.07 6.10 -6.84
N ARG A 154 -5.00 6.85 -7.09
CA ARG A 154 -4.16 6.71 -8.28
C ARG A 154 -2.98 5.78 -8.11
N TYR A 155 -2.48 5.57 -6.88
CA TYR A 155 -1.24 4.87 -6.59
C TYR A 155 -1.52 3.58 -5.83
N TRP A 156 -1.02 2.47 -6.39
CA TRP A 156 -1.22 1.12 -5.88
C TRP A 156 0.12 0.42 -5.82
N GLU A 157 0.51 -0.06 -4.65
CA GLU A 157 1.77 -0.75 -4.43
C GLU A 157 1.56 -2.27 -4.35
N ILE A 158 2.37 -3.00 -5.10
CA ILE A 158 2.35 -4.46 -5.11
C ILE A 158 3.35 -4.95 -4.08
N TRP A 159 2.84 -5.55 -3.01
CA TRP A 159 3.59 -6.11 -1.90
C TRP A 159 4.30 -5.07 -1.02
N ASN A 160 5.17 -5.57 -0.08
CA ASN A 160 5.98 -4.79 0.84
C ASN A 160 7.24 -5.60 1.21
N GLU A 161 8.41 -4.98 1.17
CA GLU A 161 9.69 -5.46 1.70
C GLU A 161 10.03 -6.94 1.44
N PRO A 162 9.95 -7.45 0.21
CA PRO A 162 10.21 -8.87 -0.09
C PRO A 162 11.63 -9.31 0.26
N ASP A 163 12.55 -8.35 0.41
CA ASP A 163 13.95 -8.56 0.78
C ASP A 163 14.17 -8.68 2.30
N LEU A 164 13.14 -8.50 3.12
CA LEU A 164 13.21 -8.76 4.56
C LEU A 164 13.19 -10.27 4.90
N GLY A 165 13.14 -11.10 3.89
CA GLY A 165 13.14 -12.56 4.03
C GLY A 165 11.80 -13.12 4.54
N PRO A 166 11.81 -14.25 5.27
CA PRO A 166 10.59 -15.02 5.53
C PRO A 166 9.52 -14.29 6.36
N LYS A 167 9.81 -13.12 6.89
CA LYS A 167 8.78 -12.28 7.56
C LYS A 167 7.87 -11.56 6.57
N MET A 168 8.33 -11.39 5.33
CA MET A 168 7.60 -10.67 4.28
C MET A 168 7.44 -11.46 2.98
N TRP A 169 8.36 -12.40 2.71
CA TRP A 169 8.33 -13.26 1.54
C TRP A 169 9.10 -14.55 1.80
N THR A 170 8.45 -15.71 1.71
CA THR A 170 9.09 -17.02 1.96
C THR A 170 9.76 -17.62 0.73
N GLY A 171 9.52 -17.07 -0.44
CA GLY A 171 10.18 -17.47 -1.68
C GLY A 171 11.53 -16.79 -1.89
N THR A 172 12.11 -16.99 -3.06
CA THR A 172 13.32 -16.29 -3.50
C THR A 172 12.97 -14.89 -4.04
N LEU A 173 13.92 -13.96 -4.07
CA LEU A 173 13.73 -12.64 -4.69
C LEU A 173 13.45 -12.75 -6.20
N GLN A 174 13.97 -13.77 -6.89
CA GLN A 174 13.64 -13.98 -8.29
C GLN A 174 12.16 -14.36 -8.47
N GLN A 175 11.64 -15.25 -7.61
CA GLN A 175 10.21 -15.57 -7.63
C GLN A 175 9.34 -14.33 -7.35
N PHE A 176 9.79 -13.45 -6.44
CA PHE A 176 9.12 -12.19 -6.20
C PHE A 176 9.13 -11.29 -7.44
N ASN A 177 10.29 -11.12 -8.08
CA ASN A 177 10.43 -10.30 -9.28
C ASN A 177 9.51 -10.79 -10.42
N ASP A 178 9.39 -12.10 -10.59
CA ASP A 178 8.53 -12.71 -11.60
C ASP A 178 7.04 -12.52 -11.27
N PHE A 179 6.65 -12.73 -10.01
CA PHE A 179 5.32 -12.42 -9.50
C PHE A 179 4.97 -10.93 -9.73
N TYR A 180 5.85 -10.03 -9.32
CA TYR A 180 5.64 -8.60 -9.46
C TYR A 180 5.44 -8.19 -10.93
N ALA A 181 6.31 -8.64 -11.82
CA ALA A 181 6.24 -8.31 -13.24
C ALA A 181 4.94 -8.80 -13.87
N GLN A 182 4.52 -10.02 -13.56
CA GLN A 182 3.26 -10.59 -14.04
C GLN A 182 2.06 -9.82 -13.48
N ALA A 183 2.00 -9.59 -12.17
CA ALA A 183 0.91 -8.88 -11.52
C ALA A 183 0.80 -7.43 -12.02
N ALA A 184 1.92 -6.71 -12.08
CA ALA A 184 1.95 -5.33 -12.56
C ALA A 184 1.49 -5.21 -14.02
N THR A 185 1.92 -6.13 -14.88
CA THR A 185 1.51 -6.17 -16.29
C THR A 185 0.01 -6.37 -16.43
N GLU A 186 -0.55 -7.35 -15.71
CA GLU A 186 -1.99 -7.64 -15.80
C GLU A 186 -2.84 -6.53 -15.18
N LEU A 187 -2.44 -5.99 -14.01
CA LEU A 187 -3.13 -4.84 -13.40
C LEU A 187 -3.06 -3.61 -14.31
N LYS A 188 -1.92 -3.34 -14.94
CA LYS A 188 -1.78 -2.21 -15.85
C LYS A 188 -2.63 -2.33 -17.11
N LYS A 189 -2.84 -3.54 -17.63
CA LYS A 189 -3.79 -3.80 -18.72
C LYS A 189 -5.23 -3.52 -18.32
N ARG A 190 -5.62 -3.93 -17.09
CA ARG A 190 -6.98 -3.73 -16.57
C ARG A 190 -7.26 -2.27 -16.21
N PHE A 191 -6.25 -1.56 -15.69
CA PHE A 191 -6.35 -0.19 -15.17
C PHE A 191 -5.25 0.70 -15.78
N PRO A 192 -5.32 1.03 -17.08
CA PRO A 192 -4.24 1.76 -17.78
C PRO A 192 -3.99 3.16 -17.21
N HIS A 193 -4.99 3.76 -16.55
CA HIS A 193 -4.91 5.09 -15.94
C HIS A 193 -4.28 5.10 -14.55
N LEU A 194 -4.26 3.95 -13.85
CA LEU A 194 -3.67 3.84 -12.51
C LEU A 194 -2.15 3.62 -12.57
N LYS A 195 -1.49 3.93 -11.48
CA LYS A 195 -0.04 3.76 -11.29
C LYS A 195 0.23 2.63 -10.32
N PHE A 196 0.95 1.63 -10.81
CA PHE A 196 1.39 0.49 -10.00
C PHE A 196 2.88 0.63 -9.69
N GLY A 197 3.25 0.42 -8.45
CA GLY A 197 4.61 0.55 -7.93
C GLY A 197 4.98 -0.58 -6.98
N GLY A 198 6.18 -0.52 -6.50
CA GLY A 198 6.85 -1.46 -5.61
C GLY A 198 8.33 -1.58 -5.98
N PRO A 199 9.05 -2.51 -5.43
CA PRO A 199 8.66 -3.55 -4.47
C PRO A 199 8.68 -3.10 -3.01
N GLY A 200 8.99 -1.83 -2.73
CA GLY A 200 9.13 -1.32 -1.36
C GLY A 200 10.23 -2.02 -0.57
N HIS A 201 11.42 -2.24 -1.17
CA HIS A 201 12.55 -2.89 -0.49
C HIS A 201 12.87 -2.22 0.85
N CYS A 202 13.14 -3.02 1.89
CA CYS A 202 13.54 -2.53 3.21
C CYS A 202 15.03 -2.12 3.24
N ALA A 203 15.87 -2.75 2.39
CA ALA A 203 17.27 -2.42 2.26
C ALA A 203 17.58 -1.93 0.85
N PHE A 204 18.37 -0.86 0.74
CA PHE A 204 18.81 -0.35 -0.55
C PHE A 204 20.04 -1.14 -1.06
N GLY A 205 19.79 -2.39 -1.50
CA GLY A 205 20.80 -3.22 -2.12
C GLY A 205 20.90 -2.92 -3.62
N GLU A 206 22.04 -2.40 -4.09
CA GLU A 206 22.21 -2.03 -5.51
C GLU A 206 21.90 -3.17 -6.46
N GLN A 207 22.35 -4.39 -6.15
CA GLN A 207 22.11 -5.57 -6.98
C GLN A 207 20.61 -5.93 -7.02
N ALA A 208 19.93 -5.93 -5.88
CA ALA A 208 18.50 -6.23 -5.82
C ALA A 208 17.67 -5.24 -6.65
N VAL A 209 18.01 -3.96 -6.59
CA VAL A 209 17.35 -2.91 -7.40
C VAL A 209 17.62 -3.13 -8.90
N ARG A 210 18.86 -3.46 -9.29
CA ARG A 210 19.20 -3.75 -10.69
C ARG A 210 18.47 -4.98 -11.22
N ASP A 211 18.41 -6.04 -10.43
CA ASP A 211 17.73 -7.29 -10.80
C ASP A 211 16.22 -7.06 -10.97
N PHE A 212 15.61 -6.34 -10.04
CA PHE A 212 14.21 -5.95 -10.11
C PHE A 212 13.91 -5.09 -11.36
N ALA A 213 14.69 -4.03 -11.57
CA ALA A 213 14.50 -3.14 -12.71
C ALA A 213 14.74 -3.88 -14.05
N GLY A 214 15.75 -4.74 -14.10
CA GLY A 214 16.03 -5.60 -15.27
C GLY A 214 14.90 -6.59 -15.55
N ASN A 215 14.29 -7.17 -14.51
CA ASN A 215 13.13 -8.03 -14.65
C ASN A 215 11.93 -7.27 -15.21
N CYS A 216 11.60 -6.12 -14.64
CA CYS A 216 10.50 -5.27 -15.13
C CYS A 216 10.70 -4.84 -16.60
N ALA A 217 11.96 -4.55 -17.01
CA ALA A 217 12.25 -4.16 -18.38
C ALA A 217 12.01 -5.28 -19.41
N ARG A 218 12.12 -6.55 -19.01
CA ARG A 218 11.85 -7.71 -19.88
C ARG A 218 10.36 -7.98 -20.10
N HIS A 219 9.50 -7.44 -19.22
CA HIS A 219 8.06 -7.64 -19.25
C HIS A 219 7.27 -6.42 -19.76
N LYS A 220 7.94 -5.52 -20.46
CA LYS A 220 7.32 -4.35 -21.12
C LYS A 220 6.57 -4.71 -22.39
#